data_6a57ef4a65bccfb6fc07a5be9772fde5
#
_entry.id   6a57ef4a65bccfb6fc07a5be9772fde5
#
_cell.length_a   1.000
_cell.length_b   1.000
_cell.length_c   1.000
_cell.angle_alpha   90.00
_cell.angle_beta   90.00
_cell.angle_gamma   90.00
#
_symmetry.space_group_name_H-M   'P 1'
#
loop_
_entity.id
_entity.type
_entity.pdbx_description
1 polymer ?
#
loop_
_entity_poly.entity_id
_entity_poly.type
_entity_poly.pdbx_seq_one_letter_code
_entity_poly.pdbx_strand_id
1 'polypeptide(L)'
;RLSTCKYIDEGHHVILEGASGNGKTYIACALGNAACRRFKKVTFIRMPELLDELTIARSSGELKKLLAFYKKVDLLILDEWLIRPLTPQESYDLLEIAEARSQRSMIFCAQYQPVGWYTRIDPNPESDSPISEAIMDRIVHNSYKILIEGRISMRERKGLKASMQEGGSDNG
;
A
#
# COMPACT_ATOMS: atom_id res chain seq x y z
N ARG A 1 -3.97 -10.05 -15.23
CA ARG A 1 -2.51 -10.06 -15.10
C ARG A 1 -2.07 -10.12 -13.64
N LEU A 2 -2.57 -9.22 -12.75
CA LEU A 2 -2.22 -9.24 -11.33
C LEU A 2 -2.87 -10.41 -10.57
N SER A 3 -3.99 -10.93 -11.02
CA SER A 3 -4.66 -12.08 -10.38
C SER A 3 -3.86 -13.37 -10.46
N THR A 4 -2.89 -13.49 -11.36
CA THR A 4 -2.00 -14.64 -11.45
C THR A 4 -0.90 -14.63 -10.39
N CYS A 5 -0.73 -13.53 -9.65
CA CYS A 5 0.32 -13.31 -8.65
C CYS A 5 1.74 -13.36 -9.21
N LYS A 6 1.90 -13.25 -10.52
CA LYS A 6 3.22 -13.24 -11.17
C LYS A 6 4.09 -12.08 -10.69
N TYR A 7 3.46 -10.92 -10.37
CA TYR A 7 4.17 -9.77 -9.83
C TYR A 7 4.88 -10.07 -8.50
N ILE A 8 4.32 -11.00 -7.71
CA ILE A 8 4.94 -11.41 -6.44
C ILE A 8 6.22 -12.21 -6.72
N ASP A 9 6.16 -13.17 -7.63
CA ASP A 9 7.30 -14.00 -8.00
C ASP A 9 8.41 -13.16 -8.66
N GLU A 10 8.04 -12.12 -9.40
CA GLU A 10 8.96 -11.19 -10.04
C GLU A 10 9.46 -10.09 -9.09
N GLY A 11 8.90 -9.97 -7.90
CA GLY A 11 9.28 -8.97 -6.92
C GLY A 11 8.86 -7.55 -7.25
N HIS A 12 7.82 -7.37 -8.06
CA HIS A 12 7.31 -6.05 -8.41
C HIS A 12 6.31 -5.54 -7.38
N HIS A 13 6.31 -4.22 -7.18
CA HIS A 13 5.33 -3.53 -6.34
C HIS A 13 4.11 -3.10 -7.15
N VAL A 14 3.03 -2.79 -6.44
CA VAL A 14 1.80 -2.27 -7.03
C VAL A 14 1.40 -1.00 -6.27
N ILE A 15 1.17 0.08 -7.00
CA ILE A 15 0.66 1.33 -6.44
C ILE A 15 -0.79 1.50 -6.91
N LEU A 16 -1.71 1.41 -5.97
CA LEU A 16 -3.12 1.71 -6.17
C LEU A 16 -3.34 3.16 -5.77
N GLU A 17 -3.63 4.00 -6.74
CA GLU A 17 -3.72 5.44 -6.57
C GLU A 17 -5.13 5.92 -6.86
N GLY A 18 -5.64 6.81 -6.01
CA GLY A 18 -6.94 7.40 -6.19
C GLY A 18 -7.42 8.16 -4.98
N ALA A 19 -8.48 8.94 -5.13
CA ALA A 19 -9.11 9.67 -4.05
C ALA A 19 -9.61 8.72 -2.95
N SER A 20 -9.89 9.28 -1.76
CA SER A 20 -10.43 8.50 -0.64
C SER A 20 -11.72 7.78 -1.03
N GLY A 21 -11.88 6.57 -0.53
CA GLY A 21 -12.99 5.67 -0.82
C GLY A 21 -12.52 4.23 -0.68
N ASN A 22 -13.46 3.29 -0.79
CA ASN A 22 -13.18 1.88 -0.51
C ASN A 22 -12.59 1.09 -1.70
N GLY A 23 -12.48 1.72 -2.88
CA GLY A 23 -12.06 1.02 -4.11
C GLY A 23 -10.64 0.48 -4.05
N LYS A 24 -9.69 1.26 -3.54
CA LYS A 24 -8.30 0.83 -3.40
C LYS A 24 -8.17 -0.34 -2.42
N THR A 25 -8.77 -0.21 -1.25
CA THR A 25 -8.76 -1.26 -0.22
C THR A 25 -9.40 -2.54 -0.72
N TYR A 26 -10.52 -2.42 -1.42
CA TYR A 26 -11.21 -3.57 -2.02
C TYR A 26 -10.30 -4.32 -2.99
N ILE A 27 -9.64 -3.60 -3.90
CA ILE A 27 -8.72 -4.21 -4.88
C ILE A 27 -7.52 -4.84 -4.18
N ALA A 28 -6.93 -4.15 -3.21
CA ALA A 28 -5.81 -4.67 -2.43
C ALA A 28 -6.19 -5.96 -1.71
N CYS A 29 -7.36 -6.01 -1.09
CA CYS A 29 -7.86 -7.22 -0.43
C CYS A 29 -8.09 -8.36 -1.44
N ALA A 30 -8.64 -8.07 -2.62
CA ALA A 30 -8.81 -9.07 -3.66
C ALA A 30 -7.48 -9.65 -4.13
N LEU A 31 -6.46 -8.80 -4.31
CA LEU A 31 -5.11 -9.24 -4.67
C LEU A 31 -4.48 -10.08 -3.54
N GLY A 32 -4.67 -9.66 -2.30
CA GLY A 32 -4.19 -10.41 -1.13
C GLY A 32 -4.83 -11.78 -1.03
N ASN A 33 -6.15 -11.87 -1.22
CA ASN A 33 -6.87 -13.13 -1.21
C ASN A 33 -6.41 -14.06 -2.35
N ALA A 34 -6.17 -13.53 -3.54
CA ALA A 34 -5.63 -14.31 -4.65
C ALA A 34 -4.24 -14.86 -4.32
N ALA A 35 -3.39 -14.07 -3.67
CA ALA A 35 -2.07 -14.51 -3.23
C ALA A 35 -2.17 -15.61 -2.15
N CYS A 36 -3.08 -15.49 -1.19
CA CYS A 36 -3.31 -16.52 -0.18
C CYS A 36 -3.74 -17.84 -0.81
N ARG A 37 -4.60 -17.80 -1.84
CA ARG A 37 -5.01 -19.01 -2.56
C ARG A 37 -3.84 -19.70 -3.28
N ARG A 38 -2.74 -18.99 -3.49
CA ARG A 38 -1.50 -19.52 -4.07
C ARG A 38 -0.44 -19.80 -3.00
N PHE A 39 -0.87 -19.92 -1.75
CA PHE A 39 -0.03 -20.25 -0.60
C PHE A 39 1.06 -19.21 -0.30
N LYS A 40 0.86 -17.97 -0.74
CA LYS A 40 1.75 -16.86 -0.37
C LYS A 40 1.39 -16.36 1.04
N LYS A 41 2.40 -15.94 1.78
CA LYS A 41 2.22 -15.27 3.07
C LYS A 41 1.95 -13.80 2.81
N VAL A 42 0.75 -13.35 3.21
CA VAL A 42 0.28 -11.99 2.98
C VAL A 42 0.05 -11.30 4.33
N THR A 43 0.53 -10.09 4.45
CA THR A 43 0.19 -9.22 5.58
C THR A 43 -0.46 -7.96 5.05
N PHE A 44 -1.64 -7.67 5.56
CA PHE A 44 -2.36 -6.43 5.32
C PHE A 44 -2.33 -5.59 6.59
N ILE A 45 -1.84 -4.36 6.50
CA ILE A 45 -1.82 -3.43 7.63
C ILE A 45 -2.02 -1.99 7.14
N ARG A 46 -2.73 -1.20 7.93
CA ARG A 46 -2.79 0.24 7.72
C ARG A 46 -1.46 0.86 8.13
N MET A 47 -0.95 1.79 7.34
CA MET A 47 0.35 2.40 7.64
C MET A 47 0.42 3.04 9.04
N PRO A 48 -0.60 3.78 9.52
CA PRO A 48 -0.56 4.30 10.88
C PRO A 48 -0.40 3.21 11.95
N GLU A 49 -1.03 2.06 11.76
CA GLU A 49 -0.88 0.91 12.68
C GLU A 49 0.53 0.33 12.65
N LEU A 50 1.11 0.22 11.46
CA LEU A 50 2.51 -0.24 11.32
C LEU A 50 3.47 0.68 12.07
N LEU A 51 3.28 2.00 11.92
CA LEU A 51 4.12 2.98 12.61
C LEU A 51 3.98 2.89 14.12
N ASP A 52 2.78 2.67 14.62
CA ASP A 52 2.53 2.47 16.05
C ASP A 52 3.18 1.18 16.55
N GLU A 53 3.06 0.08 15.81
CA GLU A 53 3.72 -1.18 16.15
C GLU A 53 5.24 -1.03 16.23
N LEU A 54 5.84 -0.32 15.28
CA LEU A 54 7.27 -0.06 15.27
C LEU A 54 7.71 0.76 16.49
N THR A 55 6.95 1.76 16.86
CA THR A 55 7.20 2.59 18.04
C THR A 55 7.14 1.75 19.32
N ILE A 56 6.11 0.94 19.48
CA ILE A 56 5.93 0.05 20.64
C ILE A 56 7.06 -0.98 20.69
N ALA A 57 7.39 -1.60 19.56
CA ALA A 57 8.46 -2.59 19.48
C ALA A 57 9.82 -2.00 19.85
N ARG A 58 10.09 -0.76 19.45
CA ARG A 58 11.31 -0.05 19.80
C ARG A 58 11.41 0.14 21.31
N SER A 59 10.33 0.53 21.96
CA SER A 59 10.28 0.74 23.41
C SER A 59 10.40 -0.56 24.20
N SER A 60 9.93 -1.67 23.65
CA SER A 60 9.93 -2.98 24.34
C SER A 60 11.12 -3.88 23.96
N GLY A 61 12.03 -3.41 23.11
CA GLY A 61 13.18 -4.21 22.68
C GLY A 61 12.87 -5.26 21.62
N GLU A 62 11.69 -5.20 20.98
CA GLU A 62 11.21 -6.18 20.01
C GLU A 62 11.34 -5.72 18.55
N LEU A 63 11.97 -4.56 18.32
CA LEU A 63 12.01 -3.94 16.99
C LEU A 63 12.65 -4.85 15.93
N LYS A 64 13.78 -5.47 16.26
CA LYS A 64 14.50 -6.34 15.32
C LYS A 64 13.62 -7.51 14.86
N LYS A 65 12.88 -8.09 15.77
CA LYS A 65 11.96 -9.20 15.50
C LYS A 65 10.80 -8.75 14.62
N LEU A 66 10.23 -7.60 14.92
CA LEU A 66 9.11 -7.05 14.13
C LEU A 66 9.55 -6.69 12.70
N LEU A 67 10.68 -6.02 12.56
CA LEU A 67 11.24 -5.71 11.24
C LEU A 67 11.50 -6.99 10.43
N ALA A 68 12.06 -8.03 11.06
CA ALA A 68 12.29 -9.31 10.40
C ALA A 68 10.99 -9.92 9.87
N PHE A 69 9.89 -9.81 10.62
CA PHE A 69 8.57 -10.25 10.17
C PHE A 69 8.14 -9.51 8.89
N TYR A 70 8.16 -8.18 8.89
CA TYR A 70 7.74 -7.39 7.73
C TYR A 70 8.66 -7.55 6.52
N LYS A 71 9.93 -7.86 6.73
CA LYS A 71 10.89 -8.11 5.65
C LYS A 71 10.66 -9.44 4.94
N LYS A 72 10.09 -10.43 5.62
CA LYS A 72 10.00 -11.82 5.12
C LYS A 72 8.69 -12.20 4.44
N VAL A 73 7.58 -11.54 4.75
CA VAL A 73 6.30 -11.91 4.13
C VAL A 73 6.37 -11.79 2.61
N ASP A 74 5.66 -12.63 1.90
CA ASP A 74 5.70 -12.66 0.43
C ASP A 74 5.06 -11.41 -0.18
N LEU A 75 3.98 -10.94 0.43
CA LEU A 75 3.27 -9.74 0.01
C LEU A 75 2.91 -8.88 1.23
N LEU A 76 3.35 -7.64 1.22
CA LEU A 76 3.00 -6.65 2.24
C LEU A 76 2.09 -5.58 1.65
N ILE A 77 0.88 -5.49 2.15
CA ILE A 77 -0.12 -4.50 1.71
C ILE A 77 -0.19 -3.40 2.76
N LEU A 78 0.15 -2.18 2.34
CA LEU A 78 0.09 -0.99 3.19
C LEU A 78 -1.08 -0.12 2.75
N ASP A 79 -2.15 -0.15 3.54
CA ASP A 79 -3.29 0.75 3.35
C ASP A 79 -3.01 2.11 3.99
N GLU A 80 -3.72 3.13 3.56
CA GLU A 80 -3.54 4.50 4.04
C GLU A 80 -2.08 4.98 3.93
N TRP A 81 -1.46 4.67 2.80
CA TRP A 81 -0.06 4.98 2.53
C TRP A 81 0.20 6.48 2.61
N LEU A 82 1.13 6.88 3.50
CA LEU A 82 1.54 8.27 3.72
C LEU A 82 0.37 9.23 3.94
N ILE A 83 -0.67 8.78 4.65
CA ILE A 83 -1.85 9.62 4.95
C ILE A 83 -1.48 10.83 5.81
N ARG A 84 -0.39 10.76 6.55
CA ARG A 84 0.24 11.87 7.25
C ARG A 84 1.74 11.90 6.98
N PRO A 85 2.40 13.07 7.14
CA PRO A 85 3.86 13.14 7.07
C PRO A 85 4.51 12.28 8.16
N LEU A 86 5.68 11.74 7.85
CA LEU A 86 6.44 10.89 8.74
C LEU A 86 7.39 11.70 9.63
N THR A 87 7.65 11.18 10.82
CA THR A 87 8.76 11.65 11.64
C THR A 87 10.09 11.12 11.06
N PRO A 88 11.25 11.72 11.39
CA PRO A 88 12.54 11.20 10.91
C PRO A 88 12.78 9.73 11.27
N GLN A 89 12.40 9.32 12.48
CA GLN A 89 12.55 7.92 12.89
C GLN A 89 11.68 6.98 12.06
N GLU A 90 10.44 7.40 11.79
CA GLU A 90 9.52 6.63 10.95
C GLU A 90 10.06 6.48 9.52
N SER A 91 10.67 7.53 8.98
CA SER A 91 11.28 7.48 7.65
C SER A 91 12.47 6.52 7.59
N TYR A 92 13.30 6.48 8.60
CA TYR A 92 14.40 5.52 8.69
C TYR A 92 13.89 4.07 8.79
N ASP A 93 12.86 3.84 9.59
CA ASP A 93 12.25 2.51 9.71
C ASP A 93 11.65 2.07 8.37
N LEU A 94 10.97 2.98 7.68
CA LEU A 94 10.42 2.72 6.36
C LEU A 94 11.51 2.41 5.33
N LEU A 95 12.61 3.16 5.34
CA LEU A 95 13.74 2.92 4.45
C LEU A 95 14.29 1.50 4.64
N GLU A 96 14.43 1.07 5.89
CA GLU A 96 14.93 -0.27 6.18
C GLU A 96 14.02 -1.36 5.63
N ILE A 97 12.71 -1.20 5.77
CA ILE A 97 11.72 -2.11 5.19
C ILE A 97 11.79 -2.07 3.66
N ALA A 98 11.83 -0.88 3.07
CA ALA A 98 11.88 -0.71 1.62
C ALA A 98 13.16 -1.32 1.02
N GLU A 99 14.30 -1.17 1.65
CA GLU A 99 15.56 -1.78 1.22
C GLU A 99 15.49 -3.30 1.23
N ALA A 100 15.00 -3.87 2.32
CA ALA A 100 14.88 -5.33 2.44
C ALA A 100 13.83 -5.90 1.47
N ARG A 101 12.84 -5.11 1.10
CA ARG A 101 11.75 -5.54 0.21
C ARG A 101 11.87 -4.98 -1.21
N SER A 102 13.04 -4.54 -1.63
CA SER A 102 13.23 -4.01 -2.99
C SER A 102 12.88 -5.02 -4.08
N GLN A 103 13.03 -6.32 -3.80
CA GLN A 103 12.66 -7.44 -4.68
C GLN A 103 11.53 -8.29 -4.09
N ARG A 104 10.81 -7.79 -3.12
CA ARG A 104 9.66 -8.44 -2.51
C ARG A 104 8.45 -7.53 -2.60
N SER A 105 7.36 -8.05 -3.14
CA SER A 105 6.18 -7.26 -3.49
C SER A 105 5.54 -6.54 -2.33
N MET A 106 5.25 -5.27 -2.55
CA MET A 106 4.43 -4.43 -1.71
C MET A 106 3.28 -3.84 -2.51
N ILE A 107 2.13 -3.70 -1.88
CA ILE A 107 0.99 -2.98 -2.47
C ILE A 107 0.76 -1.73 -1.61
N PHE A 108 0.71 -0.58 -2.27
CA PHE A 108 0.47 0.70 -1.62
C PHE A 108 -0.89 1.23 -2.03
N CYS A 109 -1.77 1.46 -1.06
CA CYS A 109 -3.04 2.15 -1.29
C CYS A 109 -2.85 3.62 -0.95
N ALA A 110 -2.73 4.46 -1.97
CA ALA A 110 -2.31 5.86 -1.84
C ALA A 110 -3.38 6.83 -2.33
N GLN A 111 -3.62 7.89 -1.56
CA GLN A 111 -4.47 9.02 -1.98
C GLN A 111 -3.68 10.03 -2.82
N TYR A 112 -2.38 10.08 -2.65
CA TYR A 112 -1.49 11.05 -3.29
C TYR A 112 -0.66 10.38 -4.37
N GLN A 113 -0.38 11.13 -5.44
CA GLN A 113 0.55 10.69 -6.47
C GLN A 113 1.96 10.57 -5.91
N PRO A 114 2.81 9.70 -6.47
CA PRO A 114 4.19 9.54 -5.99
C PRO A 114 4.98 10.83 -5.92
N VAL A 115 4.74 11.79 -6.78
CA VAL A 115 5.38 13.12 -6.72
C VAL A 115 5.14 13.81 -5.37
N GLY A 116 4.00 13.58 -4.75
CA GLY A 116 3.67 14.13 -3.43
C GLY A 116 4.21 13.32 -2.24
N TRP A 117 4.86 12.19 -2.49
CA TRP A 117 5.37 11.34 -1.39
C TRP A 117 6.66 11.89 -0.79
N TYR A 118 7.49 12.59 -1.58
CA TYR A 118 8.79 13.10 -1.13
C TYR A 118 8.68 13.95 0.13
N THR A 119 7.77 14.92 0.13
CA THR A 119 7.58 15.83 1.27
C THR A 119 6.85 15.18 2.43
N ARG A 120 6.13 14.09 2.18
CA ARG A 120 5.48 13.32 3.25
C ARG A 120 6.44 12.37 3.94
N ILE A 121 7.42 11.85 3.22
CA ILE A 121 8.48 11.02 3.77
C ILE A 121 9.48 11.90 4.56
N ASP A 122 9.91 13.00 3.98
CA ASP A 122 10.79 13.97 4.66
C ASP A 122 10.18 15.37 4.51
N PRO A 123 9.44 15.84 5.53
CA PRO A 123 8.77 17.13 5.47
C PRO A 123 9.72 18.31 5.57
N ASN A 124 10.99 18.12 5.90
CA ASN A 124 11.97 19.20 6.01
C ASN A 124 12.60 19.48 4.66
N PRO A 125 12.18 20.55 3.93
CA PRO A 125 12.70 20.86 2.60
C PRO A 125 14.14 21.33 2.60
N GLU A 126 14.67 21.73 3.76
CA GLU A 126 16.08 22.15 3.92
C GLU A 126 16.98 20.97 4.27
N SER A 127 16.41 19.79 4.46
CA SER A 127 17.19 18.60 4.74
C SER A 127 17.88 18.13 3.46
N ASP A 128 19.19 18.03 3.50
CA ASP A 128 19.98 17.37 2.45
C ASP A 128 19.87 15.83 2.57
N SER A 129 18.92 15.33 3.35
CA SER A 129 18.74 13.91 3.56
C SER A 129 18.26 13.24 2.29
N PRO A 130 18.97 12.23 1.76
CA PRO A 130 18.54 11.51 0.58
C PRO A 130 17.48 10.45 0.89
N ILE A 131 16.88 10.48 2.08
CA ILE A 131 16.00 9.41 2.54
C ILE A 131 14.75 9.25 1.67
N SER A 132 14.11 10.35 1.28
CA SER A 132 12.96 10.31 0.39
C SER A 132 13.32 9.69 -0.96
N GLU A 133 14.42 10.13 -1.55
CA GLU A 133 14.91 9.59 -2.81
C GLU A 133 15.27 8.12 -2.71
N ALA A 134 15.92 7.73 -1.63
CA ALA A 134 16.30 6.35 -1.40
C ALA A 134 15.08 5.43 -1.30
N ILE A 135 14.04 5.86 -0.62
CA ILE A 135 12.78 5.12 -0.52
C ILE A 135 12.07 5.07 -1.88
N MET A 136 11.97 6.21 -2.56
CA MET A 136 11.30 6.30 -3.85
C MET A 136 11.98 5.43 -4.91
N ASP A 137 13.30 5.40 -4.94
CA ASP A 137 14.05 4.54 -5.87
C ASP A 137 13.71 3.06 -5.69
N ARG A 138 13.50 2.63 -4.47
CA ARG A 138 13.20 1.22 -4.17
C ARG A 138 11.75 0.85 -4.45
N ILE A 139 10.86 1.81 -4.39
CA ILE A 139 9.41 1.56 -4.53
C ILE A 139 8.93 1.86 -5.94
N VAL A 140 9.16 3.08 -6.43
CA VAL A 140 8.47 3.57 -7.64
C VAL A 140 9.01 2.94 -8.91
N HIS A 141 10.32 2.78 -9.03
CA HIS A 141 10.94 2.27 -10.25
C HIS A 141 10.59 0.80 -10.57
N ASN A 142 10.15 0.05 -9.58
CA ASN A 142 9.80 -1.35 -9.71
C ASN A 142 8.31 -1.59 -9.46
N SER A 143 7.46 -0.68 -9.91
CA SER A 143 6.04 -0.68 -9.59
C SER A 143 5.16 -0.65 -10.82
N TYR A 144 4.04 -1.38 -10.74
CA TYR A 144 2.87 -1.16 -11.59
C TYR A 144 1.98 -0.12 -10.92
N LYS A 145 1.59 0.91 -11.66
CA LYS A 145 0.64 1.92 -11.18
C LYS A 145 -0.74 1.64 -11.72
N ILE A 146 -1.71 1.63 -10.84
CA ILE A 146 -3.12 1.48 -11.20
C ILE A 146 -3.86 2.70 -10.66
N LEU A 147 -4.35 3.52 -11.57
CA LEU A 147 -5.17 4.67 -11.22
C LEU A 147 -6.61 4.21 -11.08
N ILE A 148 -7.16 4.40 -9.89
CA ILE A 148 -8.56 4.10 -9.63
C ILE A 148 -9.34 5.40 -9.82
N GLU A 149 -9.86 5.57 -11.02
CA GLU A 149 -10.68 6.70 -11.39
C GLU A 149 -12.11 6.46 -10.94
N GLY A 150 -12.75 7.50 -10.51
CA GLY A 150 -14.14 7.49 -10.18
C GLY A 150 -14.42 8.30 -8.94
N ARG A 151 -15.38 9.18 -9.07
CA ARG A 151 -15.91 10.00 -7.96
C ARG A 151 -16.90 9.22 -7.12
N ILE A 152 -17.21 7.98 -7.50
CA ILE A 152 -18.22 7.15 -6.88
C ILE A 152 -17.52 5.98 -6.19
N SER A 153 -17.75 5.83 -4.87
CA SER A 153 -17.22 4.73 -4.07
C SER A 153 -17.78 3.39 -4.58
N MET A 154 -17.10 2.28 -4.27
CA MET A 154 -17.59 0.94 -4.62
C MET A 154 -18.97 0.66 -4.03
N ARG A 155 -19.29 1.21 -2.87
CA ARG A 155 -20.60 1.09 -2.23
C ARG A 155 -21.67 1.78 -3.07
N GLU A 156 -21.40 2.99 -3.55
CA GLU A 156 -22.31 3.74 -4.42
C GLU A 156 -22.47 3.06 -5.78
N ARG A 157 -21.40 2.52 -6.36
CA ARG A 157 -21.47 1.75 -7.60
C ARG A 157 -22.35 0.52 -7.48
N LYS A 158 -22.28 -0.20 -6.36
CA LYS A 158 -23.17 -1.33 -6.11
C LYS A 158 -24.62 -0.89 -5.95
N GLY A 159 -24.86 0.22 -5.27
CA GLY A 159 -26.19 0.82 -5.15
C GLY A 159 -26.78 1.22 -6.50
N LEU A 160 -26.00 1.86 -7.36
CA LEU A 160 -26.43 2.25 -8.72
C LEU A 160 -26.71 1.03 -9.58
N LYS A 161 -25.91 -0.03 -9.51
CA LYS A 161 -26.17 -1.28 -10.25
C LYS A 161 -27.45 -1.95 -9.78
N ALA A 162 -27.72 -1.99 -8.49
CA ALA A 162 -28.96 -2.55 -7.94
C ALA A 162 -30.18 -1.76 -8.41
N SER A 163 -30.14 -0.41 -8.37
CA SER A 163 -31.23 0.45 -8.85
C SER A 163 -31.48 0.33 -10.36
N MET A 164 -30.43 0.13 -11.15
CA MET A 164 -30.56 -0.11 -12.60
C MET A 164 -31.20 -1.47 -12.91
N GLN A 165 -30.94 -2.48 -12.10
CA GLN A 165 -31.57 -3.79 -12.26
C GLN A 165 -33.05 -3.77 -11.86
N GLU A 166 -33.42 -3.00 -10.85
CA GLU A 166 -34.81 -2.83 -10.46
C GLU A 166 -35.62 -2.01 -11.47
N GLY A 167 -34.99 -1.00 -12.09
CA GLY A 167 -35.62 -0.18 -13.12
C GLY A 167 -35.81 -0.88 -14.47
N GLY A 168 -35.11 -1.99 -14.69
CA GLY A 168 -35.20 -2.76 -15.92
C GLY A 168 -36.34 -3.81 -15.97
N SER A 169 -37.03 -4.03 -14.85
CA SER A 169 -38.08 -5.04 -14.75
C SER A 169 -39.48 -4.51 -14.98
N ASP A 170 -39.66 -3.21 -15.22
CA ASP A 170 -40.96 -2.58 -15.33
C ASP A 170 -41.39 -2.28 -16.79
N ASN A 171 -40.70 -2.83 -17.77
CA ASN A 171 -41.07 -2.74 -19.20
C ASN A 171 -41.18 -4.14 -19.81
N GLY A 172 -42.03 -4.93 -19.20
CA GLY A 172 -42.46 -6.20 -19.79
C GLY A 172 -43.93 -6.21 -20.12
#